data_c185e5210d80e388f40fb6ff23f6e8b0
#
_entry.id   c185e5210d80e388f40fb6ff23f6e8b0
#
_cell.length_a   1.000
_cell.length_b   1.000
_cell.length_c   1.000
_cell.angle_alpha   90.00
_cell.angle_beta   90.00
_cell.angle_gamma   90.00
#
_symmetry.space_group_name_H-M   'P 1'
#
loop_
_entity.id
_entity.type
_entity.pdbx_description
1 polymer ?
#
loop_
_entity_poly.entity_id
_entity_poly.type
_entity_poly.pdbx_seq_one_letter_code
_entity_poly.pdbx_strand_id
1 'polypeptide(L)'
;VLFWIFKTAMHQELAMISLLVKDYDEAIQFFTQKLHFTLMEDSPVSEVKRWVVVSPPGSSGCRILLAKAVGEEQISRIGNQTGGRVFMFLHTDDLERDYARLIENKVKIFRPLSHESFGKVCVFEDLYGNLWDFIEPTKNLETAP
;
A
#
# COMPACT_ATOMS: atom_id res chain seq x y z
N VAL A 1 -38.64 12.37 19.35
CA VAL A 1 -37.44 13.21 19.53
C VAL A 1 -36.24 12.37 19.96
N LEU A 2 -36.45 11.43 20.88
CA LEU A 2 -35.40 10.49 21.33
C LEU A 2 -34.94 9.52 20.24
N PHE A 3 -35.81 9.21 19.28
CA PHE A 3 -35.46 8.36 18.14
C PHE A 3 -34.39 8.94 17.21
N TRP A 4 -34.24 10.25 17.19
CA TRP A 4 -33.22 10.91 16.37
C TRP A 4 -31.83 10.82 16.96
N ILE A 5 -31.74 10.69 18.30
CA ILE A 5 -30.44 10.62 19.00
C ILE A 5 -29.83 9.22 18.85
N PHE A 6 -30.66 8.20 18.60
CA PHE A 6 -30.22 6.83 18.38
C PHE A 6 -30.08 6.45 16.90
N LYS A 7 -30.34 7.39 16.00
CA LYS A 7 -30.00 7.17 14.60
C LYS A 7 -28.48 7.09 14.50
N THR A 8 -28.03 5.87 14.42
CA THR A 8 -26.68 5.38 14.19
C THR A 8 -25.69 6.45 13.77
N ALA A 9 -24.65 6.65 14.59
CA ALA A 9 -23.45 7.34 14.15
C ALA A 9 -23.08 6.81 12.77
N MET A 10 -22.83 7.73 11.82
CA MET A 10 -22.37 7.33 10.48
C MET A 10 -21.06 6.59 10.63
N HIS A 11 -20.93 5.50 9.90
CA HIS A 11 -19.71 4.75 9.81
C HIS A 11 -19.28 4.66 8.35
N GLN A 12 -18.13 5.19 8.05
CA GLN A 12 -17.51 5.15 6.72
C GLN A 12 -16.03 4.81 6.87
N GLU A 13 -15.47 4.13 5.89
CA GLU A 13 -14.05 3.83 5.86
C GLU A 13 -13.57 3.72 4.42
N LEU A 14 -12.30 3.99 4.21
CA LEU A 14 -11.68 3.76 2.91
C LEU A 14 -11.47 2.25 2.77
N ALA A 15 -12.24 1.63 1.88
CA ALA A 15 -12.17 0.19 1.68
C ALA A 15 -10.93 -0.20 0.88
N MET A 16 -10.65 0.52 -0.19
CA MET A 16 -9.49 0.27 -1.04
C MET A 16 -9.17 1.47 -1.92
N ILE A 17 -7.95 1.49 -2.44
CA ILE A 17 -7.48 2.46 -3.43
C ILE A 17 -6.92 1.71 -4.62
N SER A 18 -6.94 2.35 -5.79
CA SER A 18 -6.43 1.76 -7.03
C SER A 18 -4.95 2.07 -7.24
N LEU A 19 -4.19 1.05 -7.59
CA LEU A 19 -2.81 1.16 -8.03
C LEU A 19 -2.72 0.64 -9.45
N LEU A 20 -2.30 1.50 -10.37
CA LEU A 20 -2.14 1.11 -11.78
C LEU A 20 -0.91 0.23 -11.94
N VAL A 21 -1.11 -0.90 -12.59
CA VAL A 21 -0.05 -1.89 -12.85
C VAL A 21 -0.02 -2.21 -14.34
N LYS A 22 1.13 -2.70 -14.78
CA LYS A 22 1.31 -3.11 -16.17
C LYS A 22 0.72 -4.51 -16.42
N ASP A 23 0.88 -5.40 -15.45
CA ASP A 23 0.45 -6.79 -15.53
C ASP A 23 0.02 -7.29 -14.16
N TYR A 24 -1.09 -8.04 -14.12
CA TYR A 24 -1.61 -8.55 -12.86
C TYR A 24 -0.65 -9.52 -12.18
N ASP A 25 -0.12 -10.48 -12.93
CA ASP A 25 0.68 -11.56 -12.33
C ASP A 25 2.03 -11.08 -11.81
N GLU A 26 2.72 -10.20 -12.54
CA GLU A 26 3.97 -9.63 -12.04
C GLU A 26 3.75 -8.75 -10.81
N ALA A 27 2.63 -8.02 -10.77
CA ALA A 27 2.30 -7.18 -9.61
C ALA A 27 1.95 -8.05 -8.40
N ILE A 28 1.13 -9.09 -8.58
CA ILE A 28 0.82 -10.04 -7.50
C ILE A 28 2.11 -10.64 -6.94
N GLN A 29 3.00 -11.08 -7.81
CA GLN A 29 4.28 -11.67 -7.39
C GLN A 29 5.11 -10.70 -6.56
N PHE A 30 5.21 -9.45 -7.00
CA PHE A 30 5.96 -8.43 -6.26
C PHE A 30 5.35 -8.20 -4.88
N PHE A 31 4.06 -7.90 -4.80
CA PHE A 31 3.42 -7.57 -3.53
C PHE A 31 3.40 -8.74 -2.56
N THR A 32 3.15 -9.96 -3.05
CA THR A 32 3.09 -11.13 -2.16
C THR A 32 4.45 -11.67 -1.78
N GLN A 33 5.39 -11.77 -2.71
CA GLN A 33 6.69 -12.40 -2.46
C GLN A 33 7.73 -11.44 -1.94
N LYS A 34 7.75 -10.19 -2.41
CA LYS A 34 8.76 -9.21 -1.98
C LYS A 34 8.31 -8.35 -0.81
N LEU A 35 7.04 -8.00 -0.71
CA LEU A 35 6.51 -7.19 0.38
C LEU A 35 5.71 -8.02 1.41
N HIS A 36 5.51 -9.31 1.17
CA HIS A 36 4.74 -10.20 2.04
C HIS A 36 3.27 -9.78 2.23
N PHE A 37 2.72 -9.06 1.27
CA PHE A 37 1.30 -8.72 1.29
C PHE A 37 0.46 -9.99 1.08
N THR A 38 -0.77 -9.95 1.57
CA THR A 38 -1.73 -11.03 1.39
C THR A 38 -2.55 -10.78 0.14
N LEU A 39 -2.65 -11.76 -0.74
CA LEU A 39 -3.59 -11.73 -1.85
C LEU A 39 -4.99 -12.01 -1.30
N MET A 40 -5.83 -10.98 -1.27
CA MET A 40 -7.17 -11.08 -0.69
C MET A 40 -8.20 -11.61 -1.68
N GLU A 41 -8.06 -11.24 -2.95
CA GLU A 41 -8.96 -11.65 -4.00
C GLU A 41 -8.26 -11.62 -5.35
N ASP A 42 -8.59 -12.57 -6.20
CA ASP A 42 -8.15 -12.62 -7.60
C ASP A 42 -9.26 -13.32 -8.39
N SER A 43 -10.19 -12.54 -8.93
CA SER A 43 -11.38 -13.05 -9.60
C SER A 43 -11.46 -12.51 -11.02
N PRO A 44 -11.78 -13.35 -12.01
CA PRO A 44 -11.98 -12.87 -13.38
C PRO A 44 -13.26 -12.04 -13.46
N VAL A 45 -13.18 -10.90 -14.16
CA VAL A 45 -14.33 -10.04 -14.46
C VAL A 45 -14.73 -10.18 -15.93
N SER A 46 -13.72 -10.30 -16.80
CA SER A 46 -13.87 -10.55 -18.22
C SER A 46 -12.66 -11.33 -18.71
N GLU A 47 -12.56 -11.56 -20.01
CA GLU A 47 -11.38 -12.23 -20.59
C GLU A 47 -10.08 -11.47 -20.34
N VAL A 48 -10.15 -10.13 -20.17
CA VAL A 48 -8.97 -9.28 -20.03
C VAL A 48 -8.88 -8.56 -18.68
N LYS A 49 -9.97 -8.53 -17.90
CA LYS A 49 -10.02 -7.82 -16.63
C LYS A 49 -10.17 -8.78 -15.46
N ARG A 50 -9.38 -8.53 -14.42
CA ARG A 50 -9.42 -9.27 -13.15
C ARG A 50 -9.65 -8.29 -12.00
N TRP A 51 -10.29 -8.79 -10.96
CA TRP A 51 -10.44 -8.07 -9.69
C TRP A 51 -9.40 -8.60 -8.73
N VAL A 52 -8.33 -7.85 -8.56
CA VAL A 52 -7.15 -8.28 -7.79
C VAL A 52 -6.94 -7.34 -6.63
N VAL A 53 -7.00 -7.86 -5.42
CA VAL A 53 -6.89 -7.07 -4.19
C VAL A 53 -5.79 -7.66 -3.31
N VAL A 54 -4.88 -6.80 -2.87
CA VAL A 54 -3.82 -7.14 -1.92
C VAL A 54 -3.93 -6.27 -0.67
N SER A 55 -3.41 -6.78 0.44
CA SER A 55 -3.45 -6.11 1.73
C SER A 55 -2.10 -6.27 2.44
N PRO A 56 -1.63 -5.25 3.17
CA PRO A 56 -0.44 -5.42 4.02
C PRO A 56 -0.64 -6.57 5.01
N PRO A 57 0.45 -7.23 5.44
CA PRO A 57 0.34 -8.36 6.36
C PRO A 57 -0.31 -7.94 7.68
N GLY A 58 -1.32 -8.70 8.10
CA GLY A 58 -2.04 -8.47 9.35
C GLY A 58 -2.96 -7.25 9.36
N SER A 59 -3.10 -6.53 8.25
CA SER A 59 -3.94 -5.33 8.17
C SER A 59 -5.42 -5.67 8.02
N SER A 60 -6.26 -4.97 8.76
CA SER A 60 -7.72 -4.96 8.58
C SER A 60 -8.21 -3.64 7.96
N GLY A 61 -7.29 -2.76 7.61
CA GLY A 61 -7.59 -1.43 7.07
C GLY A 61 -7.76 -1.41 5.55
N CYS A 62 -7.43 -0.27 4.96
CA CYS A 62 -7.54 -0.04 3.52
C CYS A 62 -6.72 -1.05 2.71
N ARG A 63 -7.31 -1.58 1.65
CA ARG A 63 -6.67 -2.52 0.74
C ARG A 63 -6.28 -1.83 -0.56
N ILE A 64 -5.55 -2.54 -1.39
CA ILE A 64 -5.09 -2.03 -2.68
C ILE A 64 -5.68 -2.89 -3.80
N LEU A 65 -6.37 -2.22 -4.72
CA LEU A 65 -6.83 -2.83 -5.96
C LEU A 65 -5.71 -2.69 -6.99
N LEU A 66 -5.18 -3.81 -7.46
CA LEU A 66 -4.21 -3.80 -8.57
C LEU A 66 -5.00 -3.69 -9.87
N ALA A 67 -4.93 -2.52 -10.51
CA ALA A 67 -5.70 -2.20 -11.70
C ALA A 67 -4.79 -2.18 -12.93
N LYS A 68 -4.99 -3.11 -13.85
CA LYS A 68 -4.21 -3.13 -15.09
C LYS A 68 -4.53 -1.90 -15.92
N ALA A 69 -3.51 -1.14 -16.27
CA ALA A 69 -3.65 0.09 -17.04
C ALA A 69 -4.16 -0.20 -18.46
N VAL A 70 -5.14 0.59 -18.90
CA VAL A 70 -5.73 0.50 -20.22
C VAL A 70 -5.69 1.90 -20.87
N GLY A 71 -5.10 1.98 -22.04
CA GLY A 71 -4.97 3.23 -22.78
C GLY A 71 -3.79 4.10 -22.33
N GLU A 72 -3.43 5.05 -23.14
CA GLU A 72 -2.22 5.87 -22.98
C GLU A 72 -2.20 6.65 -21.67
N GLU A 73 -3.33 7.23 -21.28
CA GLU A 73 -3.44 8.02 -20.04
C GLU A 73 -3.11 7.16 -18.83
N GLN A 74 -3.73 6.00 -18.68
CA GLN A 74 -3.48 5.12 -17.55
C GLN A 74 -2.06 4.54 -17.59
N ILE A 75 -1.60 4.13 -18.76
CA ILE A 75 -0.24 3.60 -18.94
C ILE A 75 0.80 4.63 -18.51
N SER A 76 0.59 5.91 -18.84
CA SER A 76 1.50 6.99 -18.47
C SER A 76 1.60 7.20 -16.96
N ARG A 77 0.62 6.73 -16.20
CA ARG A 77 0.57 6.87 -14.74
C ARG A 77 1.20 5.68 -13.99
N ILE A 78 1.54 4.60 -14.67
CA ILE A 78 2.22 3.47 -14.03
C ILE A 78 3.55 3.96 -13.45
N GLY A 79 3.73 3.77 -12.15
CA GLY A 79 4.93 4.23 -11.44
C GLY A 79 5.01 5.73 -11.22
N ASN A 80 3.97 6.47 -11.61
CA ASN A 80 3.91 7.93 -11.51
C ASN A 80 2.54 8.41 -11.08
N GLN A 81 1.93 7.70 -10.13
CA GLN A 81 0.56 8.01 -9.68
C GLN A 81 0.43 9.36 -9.00
N THR A 82 1.51 9.84 -8.37
CA THR A 82 1.51 11.10 -7.62
C THR A 82 2.42 12.16 -8.21
N GLY A 83 2.96 11.93 -9.42
CA GLY A 83 3.84 12.91 -10.05
C GLY A 83 5.18 13.08 -9.34
N GLY A 84 5.68 12.04 -8.69
CA GLY A 84 6.99 12.05 -8.02
C GLY A 84 6.96 12.22 -6.51
N ARG A 85 5.79 12.42 -5.92
CA ARG A 85 5.66 12.41 -4.47
C ARG A 85 5.57 11.00 -3.93
N VAL A 86 5.78 10.84 -2.62
CA VAL A 86 5.44 9.60 -1.93
C VAL A 86 3.96 9.27 -2.17
N PHE A 87 3.72 8.05 -2.61
CA PHE A 87 2.38 7.60 -2.95
C PHE A 87 1.67 6.97 -1.75
N MET A 88 2.36 6.07 -1.02
CA MET A 88 1.79 5.33 0.09
C MET A 88 2.60 5.53 1.36
N PHE A 89 1.89 5.51 2.48
CA PHE A 89 2.48 5.50 3.83
C PHE A 89 2.12 4.17 4.47
N LEU A 90 3.13 3.34 4.70
CA LEU A 90 2.96 2.01 5.28
C LEU A 90 3.56 2.01 6.68
N HIS A 91 2.76 1.66 7.69
CA HIS A 91 3.23 1.55 9.06
C HIS A 91 3.57 0.10 9.39
N THR A 92 4.58 -0.10 10.22
CA THR A 92 4.98 -1.41 10.71
C THR A 92 5.30 -1.35 12.20
N ASP A 93 5.24 -2.50 12.85
CA ASP A 93 5.64 -2.64 14.24
C ASP A 93 7.17 -2.86 14.41
N ASP A 94 7.88 -3.20 13.31
CA ASP A 94 9.33 -3.47 13.36
C ASP A 94 9.97 -3.17 12.01
N LEU A 95 10.42 -1.93 11.84
CA LEU A 95 11.01 -1.51 10.57
C LEU A 95 12.39 -2.13 10.32
N GLU A 96 13.18 -2.39 11.36
CA GLU A 96 14.50 -3.00 11.15
C GLU A 96 14.36 -4.41 10.56
N ARG A 97 13.42 -5.20 11.07
CA ARG A 97 13.07 -6.50 10.49
C ARG A 97 12.62 -6.37 9.05
N ASP A 98 11.70 -5.47 8.79
CA ASP A 98 11.09 -5.33 7.46
C ASP A 98 12.06 -4.70 6.46
N TYR A 99 12.90 -3.78 6.90
CA TYR A 99 13.96 -3.20 6.05
C TYR A 99 14.96 -4.28 5.60
N ALA A 100 15.36 -5.15 6.52
CA ALA A 100 16.25 -6.28 6.19
C ALA A 100 15.62 -7.18 5.12
N ARG A 101 14.30 -7.42 5.21
CA ARG A 101 13.56 -8.20 4.20
C ARG A 101 13.50 -7.48 2.84
N LEU A 102 13.32 -6.17 2.83
CA LEU A 102 13.36 -5.40 1.58
C LEU A 102 14.72 -5.59 0.88
N ILE A 103 15.81 -5.48 1.64
CA ILE A 103 17.16 -5.67 1.09
C ILE A 103 17.34 -7.10 0.58
N GLU A 104 16.97 -8.10 1.38
CA GLU A 104 17.07 -9.51 1.01
C GLU A 104 16.30 -9.82 -0.28
N ASN A 105 15.10 -9.25 -0.41
CA ASN A 105 14.23 -9.45 -1.56
C ASN A 105 14.56 -8.53 -2.74
N LYS A 106 15.64 -7.77 -2.63
CA LYS A 106 16.14 -6.87 -3.71
C LYS A 106 15.12 -5.82 -4.12
N VAL A 107 14.33 -5.33 -3.15
CA VAL A 107 13.48 -4.17 -3.35
C VAL A 107 14.36 -2.93 -3.43
N LYS A 108 14.07 -2.05 -4.38
CA LYS A 108 14.86 -0.84 -4.56
C LYS A 108 14.61 0.14 -3.41
N ILE A 109 15.66 0.53 -2.72
CA ILE A 109 15.59 1.51 -1.62
C ILE A 109 15.89 2.89 -2.20
N PHE A 110 14.95 3.81 -2.03
CA PHE A 110 15.09 5.21 -2.44
C PHE A 110 15.79 6.04 -1.37
N ARG A 111 15.39 5.86 -0.10
CA ARG A 111 16.09 6.42 1.06
C ARG A 111 16.32 5.33 2.10
N PRO A 112 17.55 5.19 2.59
CA PRO A 112 17.85 4.15 3.57
C PRO A 112 17.15 4.43 4.92
N LEU A 113 17.09 3.39 5.75
CA LEU A 113 16.53 3.49 7.08
C LEU A 113 17.23 4.59 7.88
N SER A 114 16.43 5.47 8.49
CA SER A 114 16.89 6.53 9.37
C SER A 114 16.02 6.64 10.61
N HIS A 115 16.56 7.25 11.66
CA HIS A 115 15.87 7.49 12.92
C HIS A 115 15.49 8.97 12.99
N GLU A 116 14.19 9.24 12.99
CA GLU A 116 13.63 10.58 13.01
C GLU A 116 12.84 10.82 14.30
N SER A 117 12.41 12.06 14.53
CA SER A 117 11.64 12.40 15.74
C SER A 117 10.30 11.68 15.80
N PHE A 118 9.69 11.39 14.65
CA PHE A 118 8.40 10.71 14.54
C PHE A 118 8.51 9.19 14.48
N GLY A 119 9.70 8.64 14.36
CA GLY A 119 9.93 7.20 14.29
C GLY A 119 11.07 6.83 13.37
N LYS A 120 11.17 5.56 13.06
CA LYS A 120 12.10 5.04 12.07
C LYS A 120 11.42 5.07 10.71
N VAL A 121 12.14 5.44 9.66
CA VAL A 121 11.59 5.55 8.32
C VAL A 121 12.59 5.10 7.27
N CYS A 122 12.10 4.48 6.23
CA CYS A 122 12.79 4.32 4.95
C CYS A 122 11.82 4.59 3.81
N VAL A 123 12.35 4.82 2.63
CA VAL A 123 11.53 4.96 1.41
C VAL A 123 11.97 3.92 0.42
N PHE A 124 11.05 3.11 -0.05
CA PHE A 124 11.33 2.15 -1.11
C PHE A 124 10.49 2.44 -2.35
N GLU A 125 10.92 1.88 -3.46
CA GLU A 125 10.17 1.92 -4.71
C GLU A 125 9.45 0.59 -4.91
N ASP A 126 8.18 0.66 -5.33
CA ASP A 126 7.50 -0.56 -5.74
C ASP A 126 7.99 -1.02 -7.12
N LEU A 127 7.39 -2.08 -7.65
CA LEU A 127 7.80 -2.68 -8.93
C LEU A 127 7.88 -1.68 -10.08
N TYR A 128 7.01 -0.65 -10.04
CA TYR A 128 6.90 0.33 -11.12
C TYR A 128 7.56 1.67 -10.81
N GLY A 129 8.09 1.84 -9.60
CA GLY A 129 8.79 3.05 -9.20
C GLY A 129 7.99 4.03 -8.35
N ASN A 130 6.77 3.69 -7.93
CA ASN A 130 6.07 4.52 -6.96
C ASN A 130 6.82 4.50 -5.62
N LEU A 131 6.86 5.64 -4.94
CA LEU A 131 7.58 5.78 -3.68
C LEU A 131 6.66 5.47 -2.50
N TRP A 132 7.17 4.69 -1.57
CA TRP A 132 6.47 4.28 -0.36
C TRP A 132 7.27 4.69 0.87
N ASP A 133 6.68 5.51 1.76
CA ASP A 133 7.21 5.73 3.09
C ASP A 133 6.87 4.51 3.96
N PHE A 134 7.90 3.89 4.51
CA PHE A 134 7.74 2.75 5.41
C PHE A 134 8.20 3.19 6.79
N ILE A 135 7.27 3.22 7.75
CA ILE A 135 7.47 3.91 9.03
C ILE A 135 7.11 2.98 10.18
N GLU A 136 8.03 2.92 11.16
CA GLU A 136 7.71 2.42 12.50
C GLU A 136 7.51 3.64 13.40
N PRO A 137 6.24 4.00 13.69
CA PRO A 137 5.97 5.20 14.50
C PRO A 137 6.52 5.07 15.92
N THR A 138 6.92 6.17 16.53
CA THR A 138 7.22 6.19 17.96
C THR A 138 5.92 5.94 18.74
N LYS A 139 6.03 5.28 19.89
CA LYS A 139 4.86 4.96 20.73
C LYS A 139 4.06 6.18 21.17
N ASN A 140 4.70 7.35 21.21
CA ASN A 140 4.05 8.61 21.61
C ASN A 140 3.14 9.18 20.52
N LEU A 141 3.30 8.77 19.26
CA LEU A 141 2.44 9.21 18.15
C LEU A 141 1.11 8.44 18.10
N GLU A 142 1.09 7.23 18.64
CA GLU A 142 -0.13 6.42 18.72
C GLU A 142 -1.16 6.99 19.71
N THR A 143 -0.70 7.83 20.63
CA THR A 143 -1.55 8.46 21.65
C THR A 143 -1.86 9.94 21.37
N ALA A 144 -1.39 10.49 20.28
CA ALA A 144 -1.73 11.84 19.88
C ALA A 144 -3.18 11.92 19.42
N PRO A 145 -3.98 12.88 19.93
CA PRO A 145 -5.37 13.04 19.53
C PRO A 145 -5.53 13.51 18.09
#